data_51eea2c403de946abadf4b69e4298ad1
#
_entry.id   51eea2c403de946abadf4b69e4298ad1
#
_cell.length_a   1.000
_cell.length_b   1.000
_cell.length_c   1.000
_cell.angle_alpha   90.00
_cell.angle_beta   90.00
_cell.angle_gamma   90.00
#
_symmetry.space_group_name_H-M   'P 1'
#
loop_
_entity.id
_entity.type
_entity.pdbx_description
1 polymer ?
#
loop_
_entity_poly.entity_id
_entity_poly.type
_entity_poly.pdbx_seq_one_letter_code
_entity_poly.pdbx_strand_id
1 'polypeptide(L)'
;MKTEHILVIRFSAMGDVAMTVPVIYSLAKQYPHVRITVLSRSFARPFFENLAPNVGFMEADLKGEYKGVKGLNALYRRLIAKQFTAIADLHSVLRSSYLRMRFNLSNFKVAHIDKHRKGKRKLVASSGKVMEKQPSSFQNYADVFAKLGYPVQMDFTSLFPEEGGDLSLLPEQVFQVTVDNSKDKSTVINKDAHNPAEPWIGLAPFAAHEGKIYSVQQMEKVVERLIHHHPHCRIFLFGGGQTETLVMDAWEEKYPQVVNASGKLHGISDELILMSHLRLMISMDSGNMHLASLVNTPVVSVWGATHPYAGFMGWHQSPDNVVQLDMPCRPCSIYGNKPCMRGDFACMKNISPELIVEKVENVLNRK
;
A
#
# COMPACT_ATOMS: atom_id res chain seq x y z
N MET A 1 29.69 -10.06 23.33
CA MET A 1 28.20 -9.96 23.45
C MET A 1 27.56 -10.74 22.33
N LYS A 2 26.49 -11.48 22.60
CA LYS A 2 25.73 -12.18 21.54
C LYS A 2 24.99 -11.12 20.71
N THR A 3 25.24 -11.06 19.41
CA THR A 3 24.58 -10.09 18.52
C THR A 3 23.08 -10.36 18.51
N GLU A 4 22.26 -9.37 18.84
CA GLU A 4 20.80 -9.48 18.79
C GLU A 4 20.34 -9.48 17.34
N HIS A 5 19.49 -10.44 16.98
CA HIS A 5 19.02 -10.63 15.61
C HIS A 5 17.54 -10.99 15.59
N ILE A 6 16.69 -10.10 15.06
CA ILE A 6 15.24 -10.28 14.97
C ILE A 6 14.86 -10.79 13.59
N LEU A 7 14.08 -11.87 13.52
CA LEU A 7 13.37 -12.30 12.32
C LEU A 7 11.97 -11.69 12.30
N VAL A 8 11.64 -10.96 11.26
CA VAL A 8 10.31 -10.39 11.03
C VAL A 8 9.62 -11.17 9.92
N ILE A 9 8.43 -11.71 10.15
CA ILE A 9 7.71 -12.56 9.19
C ILE A 9 6.43 -11.87 8.71
N ARG A 10 6.37 -11.49 7.40
CA ARG A 10 5.16 -11.00 6.73
C ARG A 10 5.19 -11.32 5.24
N PHE A 11 4.32 -12.24 4.76
CA PHE A 11 4.38 -12.73 3.37
C PHE A 11 3.42 -12.03 2.40
N SER A 12 2.34 -11.41 2.88
CA SER A 12 1.26 -10.81 2.09
C SER A 12 0.24 -10.07 2.98
N ALA A 13 -0.73 -9.27 2.45
CA ALA A 13 -0.75 -8.84 1.06
C ALA A 13 0.23 -7.67 0.87
N MET A 14 0.37 -7.13 -0.37
CA MET A 14 1.32 -6.06 -0.66
C MET A 14 1.17 -4.86 0.26
N GLY A 15 -0.02 -4.29 0.38
CA GLY A 15 -0.28 -3.16 1.27
C GLY A 15 0.00 -3.46 2.75
N ASP A 16 -0.31 -4.68 3.22
CA ASP A 16 0.01 -5.10 4.59
C ASP A 16 1.53 -5.23 4.83
N VAL A 17 2.30 -5.64 3.82
CA VAL A 17 3.76 -5.67 3.88
C VAL A 17 4.30 -4.25 3.88
N ALA A 18 3.79 -3.38 3.00
CA ALA A 18 4.13 -1.96 2.95
C ALA A 18 3.91 -1.28 4.32
N MET A 19 2.78 -1.54 4.99
CA MET A 19 2.52 -1.02 6.34
C MET A 19 3.52 -1.46 7.42
N THR A 20 4.36 -2.48 7.19
CA THR A 20 5.41 -2.84 8.16
C THR A 20 6.63 -1.93 8.07
N VAL A 21 6.83 -1.25 6.94
CA VAL A 21 8.03 -0.43 6.65
C VAL A 21 8.25 0.68 7.68
N PRO A 22 7.26 1.54 8.00
CA PRO A 22 7.44 2.60 9.00
C PRO A 22 7.87 2.08 10.37
N VAL A 23 7.34 0.91 10.75
CA VAL A 23 7.64 0.30 12.06
C VAL A 23 9.04 -0.31 12.06
N ILE A 24 9.43 -1.02 10.99
CA ILE A 24 10.75 -1.65 10.88
C ILE A 24 11.85 -0.59 10.75
N TYR A 25 11.62 0.48 9.99
CA TYR A 25 12.53 1.62 9.92
C TYR A 25 12.77 2.24 11.30
N SER A 26 11.68 2.58 11.99
CA SER A 26 11.74 3.20 13.32
C SER A 26 12.43 2.28 14.35
N LEU A 27 12.16 0.97 14.29
CA LEU A 27 12.85 -0.04 15.09
C LEU A 27 14.36 -0.05 14.79
N ALA A 28 14.72 -0.09 13.51
CA ALA A 28 16.11 -0.15 13.07
C ALA A 28 16.91 1.09 13.52
N LYS A 29 16.30 2.27 13.44
CA LYS A 29 16.89 3.55 13.85
C LYS A 29 17.09 3.62 15.37
N GLN A 30 16.12 3.15 16.17
CA GLN A 30 16.19 3.17 17.64
C GLN A 30 17.14 2.11 18.20
N TYR A 31 17.29 0.99 17.51
CA TYR A 31 18.14 -0.14 17.94
C TYR A 31 19.20 -0.47 16.88
N PRO A 32 20.17 0.41 16.62
CA PRO A 32 21.15 0.25 15.53
C PRO A 32 22.06 -0.95 15.71
N HIS A 33 22.21 -1.46 16.93
CA HIS A 33 23.00 -2.67 17.27
C HIS A 33 22.21 -3.97 17.05
N VAL A 34 20.88 -3.90 16.85
CA VAL A 34 20.02 -5.06 16.61
C VAL A 34 19.95 -5.32 15.10
N ARG A 35 20.35 -6.50 14.68
CA ARG A 35 20.16 -6.93 13.29
C ARG A 35 18.72 -7.35 13.05
N ILE A 36 18.13 -6.92 11.94
CA ILE A 36 16.75 -7.22 11.55
C ILE A 36 16.77 -7.92 10.19
N THR A 37 16.13 -9.09 10.10
CA THR A 37 15.92 -9.76 8.82
C THR A 37 14.42 -9.88 8.54
N VAL A 38 13.97 -9.28 7.43
CA VAL A 38 12.57 -9.38 6.99
C VAL A 38 12.42 -10.57 6.06
N LEU A 39 11.57 -11.51 6.43
CA LEU A 39 11.22 -12.69 5.64
C LEU A 39 9.89 -12.43 4.93
N SER A 40 9.94 -12.28 3.62
CA SER A 40 8.76 -12.03 2.79
C SER A 40 8.89 -12.67 1.39
N ARG A 41 7.94 -12.43 0.52
CA ARG A 41 8.00 -12.84 -0.89
C ARG A 41 8.83 -11.83 -1.69
N SER A 42 9.31 -12.24 -2.89
CA SER A 42 10.19 -11.45 -3.77
C SER A 42 9.73 -10.02 -4.03
N PHE A 43 8.42 -9.81 -4.27
CA PHE A 43 7.87 -8.48 -4.54
C PHE A 43 8.15 -7.44 -3.46
N ALA A 44 8.40 -7.89 -2.22
CA ALA A 44 8.62 -7.01 -1.07
C ALA A 44 10.07 -6.52 -0.93
N ARG A 45 11.00 -7.04 -1.73
CA ARG A 45 12.42 -6.66 -1.69
C ARG A 45 12.63 -5.14 -1.75
N PRO A 46 11.98 -4.39 -2.68
CA PRO A 46 12.17 -2.94 -2.78
C PRO A 46 11.81 -2.14 -1.52
N PHE A 47 10.97 -2.67 -0.66
CA PHE A 47 10.59 -1.98 0.58
C PHE A 47 11.67 -2.01 1.66
N PHE A 48 12.57 -3.00 1.61
CA PHE A 48 13.51 -3.28 2.70
C PHE A 48 14.97 -3.23 2.26
N GLU A 49 15.23 -3.34 0.96
CA GLU A 49 16.56 -3.15 0.41
C GLU A 49 16.97 -1.69 0.58
N ASN A 50 18.04 -1.46 1.34
CA ASN A 50 18.52 -0.12 1.72
C ASN A 50 17.61 0.67 2.70
N LEU A 51 16.64 0.03 3.37
CA LEU A 51 15.78 0.71 4.34
C LEU A 51 16.58 1.27 5.54
N ALA A 52 17.53 0.49 6.06
CA ALA A 52 18.48 0.92 7.09
C ALA A 52 19.70 -0.05 7.10
N PRO A 53 20.89 0.37 7.61
CA PRO A 53 22.10 -0.43 7.56
C PRO A 53 22.00 -1.79 8.28
N ASN A 54 21.15 -1.89 9.31
CA ASN A 54 20.93 -3.09 10.11
C ASN A 54 19.71 -3.90 9.68
N VAL A 55 19.03 -3.54 8.56
CA VAL A 55 17.90 -4.26 7.98
C VAL A 55 18.37 -5.06 6.77
N GLY A 56 18.04 -6.36 6.76
CA GLY A 56 18.26 -7.22 5.61
C GLY A 56 16.96 -7.89 5.16
N PHE A 57 16.91 -8.27 3.89
CA PHE A 57 15.79 -8.96 3.29
C PHE A 57 16.11 -10.43 3.00
N MET A 58 15.18 -11.32 3.27
CA MET A 58 15.24 -12.72 2.91
C MET A 58 13.96 -13.13 2.18
N GLU A 59 14.15 -13.62 0.98
CA GLU A 59 13.05 -14.12 0.17
C GLU A 59 12.58 -15.51 0.59
N ALA A 60 11.26 -15.73 0.56
CA ALA A 60 10.63 -17.03 0.73
C ALA A 60 9.69 -17.31 -0.44
N ASP A 61 10.09 -18.22 -1.33
CA ASP A 61 9.22 -18.73 -2.39
C ASP A 61 8.25 -19.79 -1.83
N LEU A 62 7.10 -19.30 -1.40
CA LEU A 62 6.04 -20.14 -0.80
C LEU A 62 5.19 -20.90 -1.83
N LYS A 63 5.38 -20.64 -3.12
CA LYS A 63 4.70 -21.35 -4.20
C LYS A 63 5.56 -22.45 -4.84
N GLY A 64 6.90 -22.29 -4.80
CA GLY A 64 7.92 -23.22 -5.29
C GLY A 64 8.63 -23.93 -4.14
N GLU A 65 9.87 -23.47 -3.81
CA GLU A 65 10.81 -24.15 -2.89
C GLU A 65 10.20 -24.44 -1.50
N TYR A 66 9.41 -23.51 -0.95
CA TYR A 66 8.85 -23.67 0.41
C TYR A 66 7.35 -24.01 0.39
N LYS A 67 6.87 -24.67 -0.65
CA LYS A 67 5.47 -25.10 -0.76
C LYS A 67 5.13 -26.22 0.23
N GLY A 68 3.99 -26.09 0.90
CA GLY A 68 3.45 -27.10 1.82
C GLY A 68 4.28 -27.29 3.09
N VAL A 69 3.94 -28.30 3.90
CA VAL A 69 4.60 -28.56 5.20
C VAL A 69 6.07 -28.94 5.02
N LYS A 70 6.39 -29.76 4.01
CA LYS A 70 7.77 -30.19 3.70
C LYS A 70 8.65 -28.98 3.36
N GLY A 71 8.14 -28.05 2.53
CA GLY A 71 8.83 -26.81 2.18
C GLY A 71 8.99 -25.88 3.38
N LEU A 72 7.96 -25.72 4.21
CA LEU A 72 8.05 -24.91 5.44
C LEU A 72 9.06 -25.49 6.44
N ASN A 73 9.22 -26.82 6.50
CA ASN A 73 10.28 -27.46 7.30
C ASN A 73 11.69 -27.14 6.74
N ALA A 74 11.85 -27.11 5.43
CA ALA A 74 13.11 -26.73 4.80
C ALA A 74 13.43 -25.24 5.10
N LEU A 75 12.44 -24.36 4.98
CA LEU A 75 12.58 -22.95 5.35
C LEU A 75 12.98 -22.79 6.83
N TYR A 76 12.29 -23.50 7.72
CA TYR A 76 12.59 -23.46 9.16
C TYR A 76 14.05 -23.87 9.44
N ARG A 77 14.56 -24.95 8.83
CA ARG A 77 15.97 -25.38 8.97
C ARG A 77 16.95 -24.31 8.48
N ARG A 78 16.65 -23.65 7.36
CA ARG A 78 17.45 -22.53 6.84
C ARG A 78 17.44 -21.32 7.80
N LEU A 79 16.29 -21.03 8.43
CA LEU A 79 16.15 -19.94 9.38
C LEU A 79 16.91 -20.18 10.69
N ILE A 80 16.87 -21.39 11.25
CA ILE A 80 17.64 -21.73 12.48
C ILE A 80 19.15 -21.48 12.30
N ALA A 81 19.69 -21.81 11.14
CA ALA A 81 21.11 -21.63 10.84
C ALA A 81 21.56 -20.16 10.88
N LYS A 82 20.63 -19.20 10.87
CA LYS A 82 20.93 -17.74 10.90
C LYS A 82 21.00 -17.15 12.31
N GLN A 83 20.86 -17.95 13.35
CA GLN A 83 21.07 -17.57 14.76
C GLN A 83 20.22 -16.38 15.22
N PHE A 84 18.94 -16.36 14.88
CA PHE A 84 18.00 -15.35 15.40
C PHE A 84 17.89 -15.45 16.93
N THR A 85 17.68 -14.30 17.59
CA THR A 85 17.44 -14.22 19.04
C THR A 85 15.96 -14.00 19.36
N ALA A 86 15.19 -13.42 18.42
CA ALA A 86 13.77 -13.15 18.56
C ALA A 86 13.02 -13.28 17.23
N ILE A 87 11.75 -13.66 17.30
CA ILE A 87 10.89 -13.88 16.13
C ILE A 87 9.63 -13.04 16.25
N ALA A 88 9.42 -12.13 15.31
CA ALA A 88 8.25 -11.27 15.18
C ALA A 88 7.32 -11.76 14.05
N ASP A 89 6.23 -12.48 14.38
CA ASP A 89 5.23 -12.88 13.39
C ASP A 89 4.19 -11.77 13.22
N LEU A 90 4.39 -10.90 12.23
CA LEU A 90 3.47 -9.82 11.85
C LEU A 90 2.34 -10.29 10.93
N HIS A 91 2.28 -11.58 10.61
CA HIS A 91 1.30 -12.12 9.65
C HIS A 91 0.18 -12.94 10.33
N SER A 92 0.54 -13.84 11.24
CA SER A 92 -0.38 -14.71 11.98
C SER A 92 -1.43 -15.40 11.08
N VAL A 93 -0.93 -16.10 10.03
CA VAL A 93 -1.69 -17.00 9.14
C VAL A 93 -1.11 -18.41 9.24
N LEU A 94 -1.77 -19.41 8.65
CA LEU A 94 -1.36 -20.83 8.77
C LEU A 94 0.14 -21.06 8.55
N ARG A 95 0.73 -20.47 7.50
CA ARG A 95 2.15 -20.67 7.18
C ARG A 95 3.08 -20.05 8.23
N SER A 96 2.83 -18.81 8.62
CA SER A 96 3.64 -18.14 9.63
C SER A 96 3.40 -18.73 11.03
N SER A 97 2.17 -19.16 11.32
CA SER A 97 1.84 -19.87 12.57
C SER A 97 2.55 -21.21 12.68
N TYR A 98 2.72 -21.93 11.57
CA TYR A 98 3.53 -23.17 11.54
C TYR A 98 4.99 -22.88 11.90
N LEU A 99 5.62 -21.87 11.27
CA LEU A 99 6.99 -21.47 11.60
C LEU A 99 7.11 -21.02 13.05
N ARG A 100 6.17 -20.21 13.53
CA ARG A 100 6.09 -19.76 14.92
C ARG A 100 6.02 -20.92 15.90
N MET A 101 5.17 -21.91 15.64
CA MET A 101 5.09 -23.12 16.46
C MET A 101 6.44 -23.83 16.53
N ARG A 102 7.15 -23.99 15.42
CA ARG A 102 8.48 -24.62 15.37
C ARG A 102 9.50 -23.83 16.19
N PHE A 103 9.50 -22.49 16.10
CA PHE A 103 10.38 -21.65 16.90
C PHE A 103 10.07 -21.72 18.41
N ASN A 104 8.79 -21.75 18.79
CA ASN A 104 8.38 -21.92 20.18
C ASN A 104 8.88 -23.26 20.76
N LEU A 105 8.75 -24.36 20.00
CA LEU A 105 9.26 -25.67 20.41
C LEU A 105 10.79 -25.71 20.58
N SER A 106 11.50 -24.80 19.95
CA SER A 106 12.96 -24.63 20.07
C SER A 106 13.35 -23.50 21.02
N ASN A 107 12.45 -23.06 21.90
CA ASN A 107 12.67 -22.06 22.96
C ASN A 107 13.17 -20.70 22.49
N PHE A 108 12.82 -20.28 21.26
CA PHE A 108 13.06 -18.91 20.81
C PHE A 108 12.08 -17.93 21.47
N LYS A 109 12.53 -16.69 21.67
CA LYS A 109 11.62 -15.59 22.06
C LYS A 109 10.73 -15.23 20.88
N VAL A 110 9.42 -15.45 21.00
CA VAL A 110 8.47 -15.29 19.89
C VAL A 110 7.30 -14.41 20.30
N ALA A 111 6.96 -13.42 19.46
CA ALA A 111 5.72 -12.66 19.57
C ALA A 111 4.98 -12.62 18.24
N HIS A 112 3.67 -12.39 18.29
CA HIS A 112 2.85 -12.31 17.09
C HIS A 112 1.78 -11.23 17.21
N ILE A 113 1.30 -10.79 16.04
CA ILE A 113 0.31 -9.73 15.93
C ILE A 113 -1.04 -10.16 16.53
N ASP A 114 -1.65 -9.25 17.31
CA ASP A 114 -3.09 -9.27 17.58
C ASP A 114 -3.81 -8.53 16.45
N LYS A 115 -4.76 -9.19 15.82
CA LYS A 115 -5.57 -8.63 14.71
C LYS A 115 -6.85 -7.95 15.21
N HIS A 116 -7.08 -7.87 16.50
CA HIS A 116 -8.28 -7.28 17.13
C HIS A 116 -9.59 -7.79 16.52
N ARG A 117 -9.68 -9.10 16.28
CA ARG A 117 -10.81 -9.73 15.55
C ARG A 117 -12.16 -9.49 16.23
N LYS A 118 -12.18 -9.40 17.56
CA LYS A 118 -13.41 -9.15 18.33
C LYS A 118 -13.97 -7.75 18.06
N GLY A 119 -13.15 -6.72 18.12
CA GLY A 119 -13.53 -5.34 17.79
C GLY A 119 -13.93 -5.20 16.32
N LYS A 120 -13.13 -5.77 15.42
CA LYS A 120 -13.43 -5.77 13.98
C LYS A 120 -14.75 -6.48 13.64
N ARG A 121 -15.13 -7.57 14.35
CA ARG A 121 -16.46 -8.20 14.18
C ARG A 121 -17.59 -7.28 14.59
N LYS A 122 -17.45 -6.56 15.75
CA LYS A 122 -18.45 -5.59 16.20
C LYS A 122 -18.61 -4.44 15.19
N LEU A 123 -17.50 -3.97 14.62
CA LEU A 123 -17.49 -2.89 13.62
C LEU A 123 -18.28 -3.24 12.35
N VAL A 124 -18.29 -4.50 11.89
CA VAL A 124 -18.98 -4.96 10.67
C VAL A 124 -20.24 -5.78 10.96
N ALA A 125 -20.77 -5.71 12.16
CA ALA A 125 -21.98 -6.44 12.53
C ALA A 125 -23.20 -5.91 11.76
N SER A 126 -24.13 -6.80 11.38
CA SER A 126 -25.38 -6.44 10.71
C SER A 126 -26.40 -5.82 11.70
N SER A 127 -26.33 -6.23 12.97
CA SER A 127 -27.12 -5.66 14.07
C SER A 127 -26.22 -5.40 15.27
N GLY A 128 -26.53 -4.39 16.08
CA GLY A 128 -25.73 -4.00 17.23
C GLY A 128 -24.30 -3.56 16.84
N LYS A 129 -24.14 -2.93 15.68
CA LYS A 129 -22.87 -2.42 15.18
C LYS A 129 -22.29 -1.39 16.13
N VAL A 130 -20.98 -1.50 16.41
CA VAL A 130 -20.23 -0.55 17.24
C VAL A 130 -19.21 0.15 16.38
N MET A 131 -19.40 1.44 16.14
CA MET A 131 -18.51 2.30 15.33
C MET A 131 -17.35 2.80 16.18
N GLU A 132 -16.47 1.89 16.60
CA GLU A 132 -15.27 2.18 17.38
C GLU A 132 -14.02 1.99 16.54
N LYS A 133 -13.14 3.01 16.55
CA LYS A 133 -11.85 2.95 15.85
C LYS A 133 -10.98 1.86 16.44
N GLN A 134 -10.56 0.92 15.61
CA GLN A 134 -9.64 -0.14 15.98
C GLN A 134 -8.19 0.36 15.91
N PRO A 135 -7.27 -0.22 16.70
CA PRO A 135 -5.84 0.07 16.57
C PRO A 135 -5.36 -0.06 15.14
N SER A 136 -4.49 0.85 14.71
CA SER A 136 -3.93 0.82 13.37
C SER A 136 -3.03 -0.42 13.17
N SER A 137 -2.84 -0.84 11.92
CA SER A 137 -1.88 -1.90 11.62
C SER A 137 -0.47 -1.56 12.10
N PHE A 138 -0.08 -0.29 12.02
CA PHE A 138 1.22 0.19 12.52
C PHE A 138 1.37 -0.04 14.02
N GLN A 139 0.35 0.33 14.82
CA GLN A 139 0.36 0.08 16.26
C GLN A 139 0.41 -1.41 16.55
N ASN A 140 -0.39 -2.22 15.85
CA ASN A 140 -0.39 -3.67 16.03
C ASN A 140 0.98 -4.30 15.74
N TYR A 141 1.74 -3.78 14.78
CA TYR A 141 3.10 -4.24 14.49
C TYR A 141 4.09 -3.77 15.56
N ALA A 142 4.00 -2.51 16.00
CA ALA A 142 4.84 -1.97 17.09
C ALA A 142 4.65 -2.76 18.39
N ASP A 143 3.42 -3.15 18.71
CA ASP A 143 3.09 -3.95 19.90
C ASP A 143 3.76 -5.34 19.87
N VAL A 144 4.02 -5.92 18.70
CA VAL A 144 4.75 -7.17 18.58
C VAL A 144 6.21 -6.98 19.01
N PHE A 145 6.85 -5.89 18.60
CA PHE A 145 8.22 -5.59 18.99
C PHE A 145 8.31 -5.22 20.48
N ALA A 146 7.34 -4.48 21.01
CA ALA A 146 7.26 -4.20 22.44
C ALA A 146 7.19 -5.49 23.28
N LYS A 147 6.39 -6.49 22.88
CA LYS A 147 6.34 -7.83 23.52
C LYS A 147 7.68 -8.57 23.46
N LEU A 148 8.52 -8.27 22.46
CA LEU A 148 9.88 -8.81 22.35
C LEU A 148 10.92 -7.99 23.14
N GLY A 149 10.50 -6.90 23.82
CA GLY A 149 11.39 -6.02 24.59
C GLY A 149 12.00 -4.89 23.79
N TYR A 150 11.45 -4.60 22.63
CA TYR A 150 11.87 -3.52 21.72
C TYR A 150 10.68 -2.57 21.45
N PRO A 151 10.26 -1.73 22.41
CA PRO A 151 9.19 -0.76 22.17
C PRO A 151 9.63 0.25 21.10
N VAL A 152 8.73 0.54 20.15
CA VAL A 152 9.02 1.38 18.98
C VAL A 152 8.28 2.71 19.08
N GLN A 153 9.00 3.81 19.01
CA GLN A 153 8.47 5.13 18.71
C GLN A 153 8.56 5.36 17.20
N MET A 154 7.46 5.74 16.58
CA MET A 154 7.41 5.92 15.14
C MET A 154 8.13 7.19 14.71
N ASP A 155 9.12 7.06 13.84
CA ASP A 155 9.97 8.13 13.34
C ASP A 155 10.26 7.96 11.83
N PHE A 156 9.29 7.43 11.10
CA PHE A 156 9.36 7.27 9.65
C PHE A 156 8.62 8.40 8.95
N THR A 157 9.20 8.99 7.93
CA THR A 157 8.57 10.01 7.09
C THR A 157 8.36 9.51 5.67
N SER A 158 9.41 9.06 5.01
CA SER A 158 9.41 8.63 3.61
C SER A 158 10.52 7.62 3.35
N LEU A 159 10.38 6.80 2.30
CA LEU A 159 11.45 5.96 1.75
C LEU A 159 12.52 6.76 1.01
N PHE A 160 12.16 7.94 0.53
CA PHE A 160 13.06 8.83 -0.21
C PHE A 160 13.29 10.14 0.57
N PRO A 161 14.34 10.88 0.26
CA PRO A 161 14.52 12.25 0.75
C PRO A 161 13.38 13.17 0.24
N GLU A 162 13.38 14.41 0.66
CA GLU A 162 12.31 15.38 0.32
C GLU A 162 12.21 15.65 -1.19
N GLU A 163 13.32 15.56 -1.90
CA GLU A 163 13.40 15.72 -3.36
C GLU A 163 12.78 14.55 -4.13
N GLY A 164 12.42 13.46 -3.44
CA GLY A 164 11.90 12.24 -4.03
C GLY A 164 12.98 11.27 -4.48
N GLY A 165 12.55 10.22 -5.20
CA GLY A 165 13.44 9.23 -5.83
C GLY A 165 14.05 9.77 -7.14
N ASP A 166 15.14 9.14 -7.60
CA ASP A 166 15.82 9.56 -8.84
C ASP A 166 15.01 9.20 -10.08
N LEU A 167 14.38 10.20 -10.71
CA LEU A 167 13.61 10.06 -11.96
C LEU A 167 14.44 9.58 -13.16
N SER A 168 15.77 9.70 -13.10
CA SER A 168 16.64 9.20 -14.18
C SER A 168 16.67 7.69 -14.28
N LEU A 169 16.28 6.99 -13.21
CA LEU A 169 16.18 5.53 -13.17
C LEU A 169 14.90 5.00 -13.86
N LEU A 170 13.92 5.87 -14.11
CA LEU A 170 12.67 5.48 -14.75
C LEU A 170 12.80 5.38 -16.26
N PRO A 171 12.09 4.43 -16.90
CA PRO A 171 12.06 4.32 -18.36
C PRO A 171 11.57 5.62 -19.02
N GLU A 172 12.27 6.10 -20.05
CA GLU A 172 11.91 7.32 -20.78
C GLU A 172 10.46 7.29 -21.33
N GLN A 173 9.95 6.12 -21.64
CA GLN A 173 8.58 5.92 -22.13
C GLN A 173 7.49 6.42 -21.16
N VAL A 174 7.77 6.49 -19.86
CA VAL A 174 6.86 7.06 -18.86
C VAL A 174 6.64 8.57 -19.08
N PHE A 175 7.63 9.24 -19.67
CA PHE A 175 7.64 10.69 -19.92
C PHE A 175 7.31 11.06 -21.38
N GLN A 176 6.95 10.08 -22.20
CA GLN A 176 6.56 10.30 -23.61
C GLN A 176 5.05 10.22 -23.74
N VAL A 177 4.42 11.28 -24.27
CA VAL A 177 2.99 11.34 -24.56
C VAL A 177 2.80 11.57 -26.06
N THR A 178 1.93 10.78 -26.67
CA THR A 178 1.56 10.98 -28.08
C THR A 178 0.48 12.05 -28.15
N VAL A 179 0.79 13.21 -28.71
CA VAL A 179 -0.10 14.39 -28.74
C VAL A 179 -1.02 14.40 -29.97
N ASP A 180 -0.78 13.54 -30.96
CA ASP A 180 -1.59 13.47 -32.19
C ASP A 180 -1.55 12.04 -32.76
N ASN A 181 -2.70 11.58 -33.32
CA ASN A 181 -2.83 10.31 -34.06
C ASN A 181 -1.97 10.28 -35.36
N SER A 182 -1.33 11.36 -35.74
CA SER A 182 -0.28 11.38 -36.77
C SER A 182 1.05 10.95 -36.10
N LYS A 183 1.56 9.79 -36.50
CA LYS A 183 2.65 9.00 -35.94
C LYS A 183 3.99 9.69 -35.59
N ASP A 184 4.11 11.00 -35.62
CA ASP A 184 5.40 11.72 -35.60
C ASP A 184 5.57 12.81 -34.52
N LYS A 185 4.61 12.99 -33.59
CA LYS A 185 4.77 14.00 -32.53
C LYS A 185 4.56 13.40 -31.12
N SER A 186 5.62 12.81 -30.59
CA SER A 186 5.72 12.56 -29.15
C SER A 186 6.17 13.86 -28.45
N THR A 187 5.41 14.35 -27.51
CA THR A 187 5.85 15.42 -26.61
C THR A 187 6.47 14.78 -25.37
N VAL A 188 7.66 15.22 -24.99
CA VAL A 188 8.30 14.80 -23.74
C VAL A 188 7.67 15.57 -22.59
N ILE A 189 7.20 14.85 -21.57
CA ILE A 189 6.72 15.44 -20.31
C ILE A 189 7.90 16.15 -19.66
N ASN A 190 7.71 17.40 -19.25
CA ASN A 190 8.67 18.09 -18.42
C ASN A 190 8.84 17.30 -17.09
N LYS A 191 10.07 16.90 -16.78
CA LYS A 191 10.41 16.15 -15.56
C LYS A 191 10.41 17.05 -14.30
N ASP A 192 10.05 18.34 -14.41
CA ASP A 192 9.81 19.20 -13.26
C ASP A 192 8.44 18.89 -12.62
N ALA A 193 8.42 17.81 -11.83
CA ALA A 193 7.24 17.33 -11.12
C ALA A 193 6.71 18.31 -10.05
N HIS A 194 7.50 19.30 -9.68
CA HIS A 194 7.13 20.29 -8.66
C HIS A 194 6.49 21.56 -9.25
N ASN A 195 6.32 21.62 -10.58
CA ASN A 195 5.61 22.73 -11.21
C ASN A 195 4.12 22.75 -10.79
N PRO A 196 3.66 23.74 -9.99
CA PRO A 196 2.27 23.78 -9.55
C PRO A 196 1.26 23.96 -10.69
N ALA A 197 1.71 24.52 -11.84
CA ALA A 197 0.87 24.71 -13.02
C ALA A 197 0.64 23.40 -13.81
N GLU A 198 1.47 22.40 -13.58
CA GLU A 198 1.43 21.09 -14.24
C GLU A 198 1.45 19.96 -13.18
N PRO A 199 0.44 19.85 -12.29
CA PRO A 199 0.51 18.90 -11.19
C PRO A 199 0.51 17.45 -11.70
N TRP A 200 1.37 16.63 -11.12
CA TRP A 200 1.39 15.19 -11.35
C TRP A 200 0.43 14.51 -10.35
N ILE A 201 -0.57 13.84 -10.88
CA ILE A 201 -1.62 13.16 -10.11
C ILE A 201 -1.50 11.66 -10.36
N GLY A 202 -1.40 10.87 -9.31
CA GLY A 202 -1.51 9.42 -9.41
C GLY A 202 -2.97 8.98 -9.35
N LEU A 203 -3.33 7.95 -10.09
CA LEU A 203 -4.66 7.34 -10.05
C LEU A 203 -4.54 5.82 -10.04
N ALA A 204 -5.00 5.18 -8.95
CA ALA A 204 -5.12 3.74 -8.79
C ALA A 204 -6.60 3.35 -8.65
N PRO A 205 -7.33 3.17 -9.78
CA PRO A 205 -8.79 3.06 -9.79
C PRO A 205 -9.31 1.69 -9.38
N PHE A 206 -8.44 0.71 -9.17
CA PHE A 206 -8.80 -0.69 -8.94
C PHE A 206 -8.53 -1.18 -7.53
N ALA A 207 -9.18 -2.27 -7.15
CA ALA A 207 -8.94 -2.99 -5.91
C ALA A 207 -9.24 -4.49 -6.08
N ALA A 208 -8.68 -5.33 -5.19
CA ALA A 208 -8.83 -6.78 -5.28
C ALA A 208 -10.25 -7.31 -5.01
N HIS A 209 -11.13 -6.52 -4.41
CA HIS A 209 -12.45 -6.95 -3.97
C HIS A 209 -13.55 -5.98 -4.40
N GLU A 210 -14.66 -6.51 -4.87
CA GLU A 210 -15.79 -5.75 -5.42
C GLU A 210 -16.31 -4.66 -4.48
N GLY A 211 -16.38 -4.94 -3.18
CA GLY A 211 -16.79 -3.95 -2.17
C GLY A 211 -15.87 -2.73 -2.01
N LYS A 212 -14.78 -2.67 -2.76
CA LYS A 212 -13.81 -1.56 -2.77
C LYS A 212 -13.64 -0.93 -4.15
N ILE A 213 -14.33 -1.42 -5.19
CA ILE A 213 -14.17 -0.94 -6.56
C ILE A 213 -15.17 0.17 -6.85
N TYR A 214 -14.68 1.35 -7.18
CA TYR A 214 -15.48 2.41 -7.78
C TYR A 214 -15.64 2.13 -9.27
N SER A 215 -16.81 2.42 -9.86
CA SER A 215 -17.02 2.02 -11.25
C SER A 215 -16.06 2.74 -12.20
N VAL A 216 -15.58 2.03 -13.21
CA VAL A 216 -14.65 2.56 -14.24
C VAL A 216 -15.25 3.80 -14.91
N GLN A 217 -16.54 3.76 -15.26
CA GLN A 217 -17.24 4.87 -15.90
C GLN A 217 -17.37 6.11 -15.00
N GLN A 218 -17.53 5.92 -13.71
CA GLN A 218 -17.56 7.03 -12.75
C GLN A 218 -16.17 7.60 -12.51
N MET A 219 -15.13 6.73 -12.47
CA MET A 219 -13.75 7.16 -12.31
C MET A 219 -13.26 7.89 -13.56
N GLU A 220 -13.69 7.48 -14.75
CA GLU A 220 -13.41 8.20 -15.99
C GLU A 220 -13.94 9.64 -15.96
N LYS A 221 -15.15 9.86 -15.40
CA LYS A 221 -15.67 11.22 -15.18
C LYS A 221 -14.82 12.03 -14.21
N VAL A 222 -14.19 11.40 -13.22
CA VAL A 222 -13.21 12.08 -12.36
C VAL A 222 -12.03 12.54 -13.20
N VAL A 223 -11.47 11.68 -14.05
CA VAL A 223 -10.37 12.02 -14.98
C VAL A 223 -10.76 13.20 -15.87
N GLU A 224 -11.92 13.15 -16.52
CA GLU A 224 -12.42 14.24 -17.39
C GLU A 224 -12.53 15.59 -16.66
N ARG A 225 -13.05 15.59 -15.43
CA ARG A 225 -13.15 16.81 -14.62
C ARG A 225 -11.79 17.34 -14.19
N LEU A 226 -10.86 16.47 -13.78
CA LEU A 226 -9.51 16.90 -13.41
C LEU A 226 -8.79 17.53 -14.59
N ILE A 227 -8.90 16.96 -15.78
CA ILE A 227 -8.34 17.54 -17.02
C ILE A 227 -9.01 18.89 -17.35
N HIS A 228 -10.32 19.00 -17.14
CA HIS A 228 -11.02 20.27 -17.36
C HIS A 228 -10.58 21.38 -16.40
N HIS A 229 -10.36 21.05 -15.11
CA HIS A 229 -9.91 22.02 -14.10
C HIS A 229 -8.40 22.32 -14.21
N HIS A 230 -7.61 21.33 -14.60
CA HIS A 230 -6.16 21.40 -14.74
C HIS A 230 -5.70 20.91 -16.12
N PRO A 231 -5.88 21.70 -17.19
CA PRO A 231 -5.58 21.25 -18.57
C PRO A 231 -4.16 20.80 -18.81
N HIS A 232 -3.22 21.24 -17.97
CA HIS A 232 -1.81 20.89 -18.04
C HIS A 232 -1.37 19.84 -17.01
N CYS A 233 -2.30 19.25 -16.24
CA CYS A 233 -1.96 18.17 -15.31
C CYS A 233 -1.44 16.93 -16.05
N ARG A 234 -0.73 16.07 -15.32
CA ARG A 234 -0.41 14.70 -15.76
C ARG A 234 -1.03 13.72 -14.81
N ILE A 235 -1.74 12.72 -15.37
CA ILE A 235 -2.41 11.68 -14.58
C ILE A 235 -1.71 10.36 -14.89
N PHE A 236 -0.98 9.84 -13.90
CA PHE A 236 -0.28 8.56 -13.98
C PHE A 236 -1.17 7.46 -13.41
N LEU A 237 -1.48 6.44 -14.22
CA LEU A 237 -2.32 5.32 -13.83
C LEU A 237 -1.48 4.19 -13.23
N PHE A 238 -1.96 3.67 -12.08
CA PHE A 238 -1.34 2.55 -11.37
C PHE A 238 -2.34 1.41 -11.22
N GLY A 239 -1.91 0.20 -11.56
CA GLY A 239 -2.72 -1.00 -11.48
C GLY A 239 -1.94 -2.21 -11.95
N GLY A 240 -2.60 -3.33 -12.17
CA GLY A 240 -1.92 -4.52 -12.66
C GLY A 240 -2.91 -5.64 -13.00
N GLY A 241 -2.50 -6.44 -13.97
CA GLY A 241 -3.33 -7.52 -14.50
C GLY A 241 -4.08 -7.15 -15.77
N GLN A 242 -4.34 -8.14 -16.59
CA GLN A 242 -4.78 -7.98 -17.97
C GLN A 242 -6.03 -7.08 -18.12
N THR A 243 -7.03 -7.26 -17.28
CA THR A 243 -8.28 -6.49 -17.36
C THR A 243 -8.09 -5.02 -16.98
N GLU A 244 -7.26 -4.74 -15.98
CA GLU A 244 -6.97 -3.38 -15.52
C GLU A 244 -6.14 -2.64 -16.58
N THR A 245 -5.13 -3.30 -17.15
CA THR A 245 -4.29 -2.76 -18.22
C THR A 245 -5.10 -2.31 -19.42
N LEU A 246 -6.06 -3.12 -19.89
CA LEU A 246 -6.92 -2.75 -21.03
C LEU A 246 -7.69 -1.43 -20.80
N VAL A 247 -8.17 -1.19 -19.58
CA VAL A 247 -8.86 0.05 -19.24
C VAL A 247 -7.89 1.23 -19.21
N MET A 248 -6.71 1.03 -18.63
CA MET A 248 -5.69 2.08 -18.51
C MET A 248 -5.12 2.47 -19.88
N ASP A 249 -4.90 1.50 -20.77
CA ASP A 249 -4.47 1.74 -22.15
C ASP A 249 -5.52 2.54 -22.95
N ALA A 250 -6.80 2.20 -22.79
CA ALA A 250 -7.91 2.94 -23.44
C ALA A 250 -8.01 4.39 -22.94
N TRP A 251 -7.71 4.64 -21.67
CA TRP A 251 -7.68 6.01 -21.15
C TRP A 251 -6.43 6.78 -21.61
N GLU A 252 -5.29 6.14 -21.68
CA GLU A 252 -4.07 6.76 -22.25
C GLU A 252 -4.24 7.14 -23.72
N GLU A 253 -4.91 6.29 -24.50
CA GLU A 253 -5.24 6.60 -25.91
C GLU A 253 -6.23 7.76 -26.06
N LYS A 254 -7.23 7.85 -25.14
CA LYS A 254 -8.30 8.84 -25.19
C LYS A 254 -7.86 10.23 -24.67
N TYR A 255 -6.99 10.29 -23.67
CA TYR A 255 -6.66 11.52 -22.97
C TYR A 255 -5.14 11.81 -23.02
N PRO A 256 -4.70 12.86 -23.73
CA PRO A 256 -3.27 13.21 -23.83
C PRO A 256 -2.56 13.51 -22.49
N GLN A 257 -3.34 13.82 -21.44
CA GLN A 257 -2.82 14.07 -20.09
C GLN A 257 -2.56 12.78 -19.30
N VAL A 258 -3.10 11.64 -19.76
CA VAL A 258 -3.08 10.37 -19.04
C VAL A 258 -1.90 9.51 -19.52
N VAL A 259 -1.24 8.84 -18.60
CA VAL A 259 -0.14 7.91 -18.85
C VAL A 259 -0.40 6.61 -18.12
N ASN A 260 -0.46 5.47 -18.82
CA ASN A 260 -0.45 4.16 -18.18
C ASN A 260 0.95 3.84 -17.66
N ALA A 261 1.26 4.31 -16.44
CA ALA A 261 2.55 4.11 -15.81
C ALA A 261 2.85 2.62 -15.56
N SER A 262 1.85 1.85 -15.12
CA SER A 262 2.02 0.42 -14.83
C SER A 262 2.43 -0.41 -16.03
N GLY A 263 2.06 -0.01 -17.24
CA GLY A 263 2.48 -0.66 -18.49
C GLY A 263 3.92 -0.36 -18.90
N LYS A 264 4.53 0.67 -18.31
CA LYS A 264 5.84 1.21 -18.70
C LYS A 264 6.90 1.06 -17.61
N LEU A 265 6.49 0.90 -16.35
CA LEU A 265 7.39 0.71 -15.21
C LEU A 265 7.78 -0.76 -15.01
N HIS A 266 8.98 -1.02 -14.48
CA HIS A 266 9.51 -2.37 -14.30
C HIS A 266 9.26 -2.95 -12.89
N GLY A 267 8.30 -2.40 -12.15
CA GLY A 267 7.86 -2.92 -10.86
C GLY A 267 7.82 -1.89 -9.74
N ILE A 268 7.69 -2.38 -8.51
CA ILE A 268 7.40 -1.57 -7.33
C ILE A 268 8.47 -0.50 -7.06
N SER A 269 9.74 -0.75 -7.35
CA SER A 269 10.80 0.27 -7.18
C SER A 269 10.52 1.51 -8.01
N ASP A 270 10.21 1.31 -9.30
CA ASP A 270 9.93 2.40 -10.23
C ASP A 270 8.61 3.10 -9.86
N GLU A 271 7.59 2.32 -9.46
CA GLU A 271 6.33 2.89 -8.97
C GLU A 271 6.55 3.81 -7.76
N LEU A 272 7.36 3.41 -6.79
CA LEU A 272 7.69 4.23 -5.61
C LEU A 272 8.44 5.50 -6.00
N ILE A 273 9.41 5.41 -6.93
CA ILE A 273 10.11 6.59 -7.45
C ILE A 273 9.10 7.56 -8.07
N LEU A 274 8.26 7.10 -9.00
CA LEU A 274 7.27 7.96 -9.63
C LEU A 274 6.27 8.53 -8.62
N MET A 275 5.78 7.69 -7.69
CA MET A 275 4.84 8.11 -6.65
C MET A 275 5.42 9.21 -5.75
N SER A 276 6.74 9.23 -5.49
CA SER A 276 7.37 10.25 -4.64
C SER A 276 7.35 11.65 -5.24
N HIS A 277 7.09 11.78 -6.54
CA HIS A 277 6.98 13.05 -7.25
C HIS A 277 5.53 13.49 -7.51
N LEU A 278 4.55 12.70 -7.09
CA LEU A 278 3.15 13.06 -7.26
C LEU A 278 2.71 14.13 -6.24
N ARG A 279 1.93 15.10 -6.69
CA ARG A 279 1.26 16.06 -5.80
C ARG A 279 0.24 15.37 -4.91
N LEU A 280 -0.41 14.32 -5.43
CA LEU A 280 -1.31 13.44 -4.69
C LEU A 280 -1.57 12.13 -5.46
N MET A 281 -2.08 11.14 -4.73
CA MET A 281 -2.59 9.88 -5.28
C MET A 281 -4.09 9.77 -5.02
N ILE A 282 -4.89 9.46 -6.04
CA ILE A 282 -6.27 9.00 -5.87
C ILE A 282 -6.24 7.47 -5.85
N SER A 283 -6.70 6.85 -4.78
CA SER A 283 -6.66 5.39 -4.66
C SER A 283 -7.91 4.83 -3.99
N MET A 284 -8.29 3.64 -4.40
CA MET A 284 -9.19 2.83 -3.58
C MET A 284 -8.50 2.44 -2.27
N ASP A 285 -9.25 1.92 -1.30
CA ASP A 285 -8.69 1.19 -0.14
C ASP A 285 -7.94 -0.06 -0.64
N SER A 286 -6.73 0.14 -1.17
CA SER A 286 -5.92 -0.84 -1.89
C SER A 286 -4.44 -0.74 -1.54
N GLY A 287 -3.61 -1.57 -2.17
CA GLY A 287 -2.15 -1.57 -1.99
C GLY A 287 -1.51 -0.23 -2.36
N ASN A 288 -1.97 0.42 -3.43
CA ASN A 288 -1.41 1.67 -3.92
C ASN A 288 -1.58 2.84 -2.94
N MET A 289 -2.66 2.88 -2.15
CA MET A 289 -2.79 3.82 -1.03
C MET A 289 -1.60 3.70 -0.05
N HIS A 290 -1.18 2.49 0.25
CA HIS A 290 -0.06 2.26 1.16
C HIS A 290 1.29 2.56 0.50
N LEU A 291 1.47 2.24 -0.79
CA LEU A 291 2.70 2.57 -1.52
C LEU A 291 2.92 4.08 -1.58
N ALA A 292 1.91 4.84 -1.99
CA ALA A 292 1.97 6.31 -2.00
C ALA A 292 2.27 6.89 -0.59
N SER A 293 1.70 6.28 0.45
CA SER A 293 1.96 6.68 1.84
C SER A 293 3.41 6.45 2.28
N LEU A 294 4.11 5.45 1.72
CA LEU A 294 5.52 5.17 2.03
C LEU A 294 6.48 6.23 1.49
N VAL A 295 6.06 6.98 0.49
CA VAL A 295 6.85 8.04 -0.15
C VAL A 295 6.31 9.43 0.18
N ASN A 296 5.51 9.52 1.26
CA ASN A 296 4.91 10.75 1.78
C ASN A 296 3.97 11.47 0.80
N THR A 297 3.49 10.80 -0.23
CA THR A 297 2.50 11.36 -1.16
C THR A 297 1.12 11.42 -0.50
N PRO A 298 0.44 12.57 -0.48
CA PRO A 298 -0.93 12.69 0.01
C PRO A 298 -1.88 11.78 -0.77
N VAL A 299 -2.81 11.10 -0.08
CA VAL A 299 -3.76 10.20 -0.72
C VAL A 299 -5.20 10.67 -0.51
N VAL A 300 -5.93 10.86 -1.60
CA VAL A 300 -7.38 10.90 -1.62
C VAL A 300 -7.89 9.47 -1.75
N SER A 301 -8.39 8.89 -0.65
CA SER A 301 -8.75 7.47 -0.58
C SER A 301 -10.26 7.25 -0.61
N VAL A 302 -10.72 6.33 -1.49
CA VAL A 302 -12.14 6.02 -1.69
C VAL A 302 -12.52 4.72 -0.99
N TRP A 303 -13.55 4.78 -0.13
CA TRP A 303 -13.95 3.68 0.75
C TRP A 303 -15.43 3.32 0.57
N GLY A 304 -15.68 2.06 0.24
CA GLY A 304 -17.03 1.52 0.08
C GLY A 304 -17.50 0.63 1.23
N ALA A 305 -17.46 -0.69 1.03
CA ALA A 305 -17.87 -1.68 2.04
C ALA A 305 -16.96 -1.72 3.29
N THR A 306 -15.77 -1.16 3.19
CA THR A 306 -14.78 -1.02 4.25
C THR A 306 -14.87 0.36 4.95
N HIS A 307 -14.06 0.58 5.98
CA HIS A 307 -14.03 1.86 6.71
C HIS A 307 -12.65 2.09 7.33
N PRO A 308 -12.15 3.34 7.39
CA PRO A 308 -10.89 3.68 8.06
C PRO A 308 -10.77 3.18 9.50
N TYR A 309 -11.90 3.07 10.22
CA TYR A 309 -11.95 2.55 11.60
C TYR A 309 -11.49 1.09 11.72
N ALA A 310 -11.36 0.34 10.63
CA ALA A 310 -10.75 -0.98 10.65
C ALA A 310 -9.22 -0.97 10.89
N GLY A 311 -8.60 0.22 10.90
CA GLY A 311 -7.17 0.42 11.19
C GLY A 311 -6.26 0.23 9.98
N PHE A 312 -6.77 0.47 8.75
CA PHE A 312 -6.04 0.29 7.49
C PHE A 312 -5.78 1.59 6.72
N MET A 313 -5.91 2.75 7.34
CA MET A 313 -5.47 4.00 6.71
C MET A 313 -3.98 3.95 6.37
N GLY A 314 -3.59 4.63 5.30
CA GLY A 314 -2.19 4.81 4.93
C GLY A 314 -1.38 5.57 6.00
N TRP A 315 -0.08 5.37 6.01
CA TRP A 315 0.82 6.05 6.94
C TRP A 315 0.73 7.58 6.77
N HIS A 316 0.56 8.31 7.87
CA HIS A 316 0.43 9.77 7.93
C HIS A 316 -0.67 10.37 7.02
N GLN A 317 -1.62 9.57 6.51
CA GLN A 317 -2.68 10.09 5.67
C GLN A 317 -3.76 10.81 6.49
N SER A 318 -4.20 11.97 5.98
CA SER A 318 -5.24 12.76 6.62
C SER A 318 -6.63 12.11 6.48
N PRO A 319 -7.43 12.02 7.56
CA PRO A 319 -8.82 11.61 7.48
C PRO A 319 -9.68 12.56 6.63
N ASP A 320 -9.28 13.83 6.44
CA ASP A 320 -9.99 14.81 5.62
C ASP A 320 -9.98 14.45 4.13
N ASN A 321 -8.99 13.64 3.70
CA ASN A 321 -8.85 13.18 2.32
C ASN A 321 -9.61 11.87 2.06
N VAL A 322 -10.40 11.38 3.01
CA VAL A 322 -11.21 10.18 2.86
C VAL A 322 -12.51 10.53 2.13
N VAL A 323 -12.79 9.79 1.06
CA VAL A 323 -14.06 9.84 0.31
C VAL A 323 -14.87 8.61 0.70
N GLN A 324 -16.02 8.82 1.31
CA GLN A 324 -16.95 7.77 1.71
C GLN A 324 -18.35 8.34 1.94
N LEU A 325 -19.36 7.50 1.88
CA LEU A 325 -20.72 7.86 2.26
C LEU A 325 -21.04 7.35 3.66
N ASP A 326 -21.74 8.13 4.44
CA ASP A 326 -22.33 7.64 5.69
C ASP A 326 -23.59 6.84 5.40
N MET A 327 -23.55 5.54 5.68
CA MET A 327 -24.65 4.62 5.45
C MET A 327 -24.75 3.60 6.60
N PRO A 328 -25.96 3.29 7.09
CA PRO A 328 -26.15 2.39 8.26
C PRO A 328 -25.55 0.98 8.06
N CYS A 329 -25.49 0.49 6.80
CA CYS A 329 -24.89 -0.81 6.50
C CYS A 329 -23.37 -0.81 6.55
N ARG A 330 -22.70 0.35 6.51
CA ARG A 330 -21.23 0.48 6.49
C ARG A 330 -20.62 0.52 7.91
N PRO A 331 -19.37 0.00 8.04
CA PRO A 331 -18.77 -1.00 7.16
C PRO A 331 -19.49 -2.35 7.28
N CYS A 332 -19.60 -3.08 6.19
CA CYS A 332 -20.15 -4.44 6.19
C CYS A 332 -19.08 -5.51 5.96
N SER A 333 -17.87 -5.10 5.62
CA SER A 333 -16.71 -5.98 5.43
C SER A 333 -15.43 -5.31 5.96
N ILE A 334 -14.54 -6.10 6.56
CA ILE A 334 -13.21 -5.62 6.98
C ILE A 334 -12.27 -5.49 5.77
N TYR A 335 -12.42 -6.36 4.78
CA TYR A 335 -11.52 -6.46 3.62
C TYR A 335 -12.20 -6.18 2.28
N GLY A 336 -13.49 -5.89 2.28
CA GLY A 336 -14.27 -5.68 1.06
C GLY A 336 -14.67 -6.97 0.32
N ASN A 337 -14.35 -8.14 0.85
CA ASN A 337 -14.52 -9.46 0.22
C ASN A 337 -15.86 -10.13 0.50
N LYS A 338 -16.78 -9.47 1.21
CA LYS A 338 -18.12 -9.99 1.46
C LYS A 338 -19.09 -9.48 0.39
N PRO A 339 -20.10 -10.29 0.00
CA PRO A 339 -21.17 -9.84 -0.86
C PRO A 339 -21.89 -8.63 -0.23
N CYS A 340 -22.40 -7.74 -1.08
CA CYS A 340 -23.21 -6.64 -0.61
C CYS A 340 -24.57 -7.16 -0.11
N MET A 341 -24.89 -6.91 1.17
CA MET A 341 -26.18 -7.34 1.74
C MET A 341 -27.39 -6.63 1.10
N ARG A 342 -27.19 -5.44 0.54
CA ARG A 342 -28.21 -4.69 -0.23
C ARG A 342 -28.28 -5.14 -1.69
N GLY A 343 -27.24 -5.80 -2.21
CA GLY A 343 -27.10 -6.21 -3.60
C GLY A 343 -26.74 -5.09 -4.59
N ASP A 344 -26.67 -3.83 -4.14
CA ASP A 344 -26.55 -2.66 -5.02
C ASP A 344 -25.19 -1.94 -4.95
N PHE A 345 -24.35 -2.20 -3.93
CA PHE A 345 -23.11 -1.47 -3.67
C PHE A 345 -23.30 0.06 -3.65
N ALA A 346 -24.43 0.55 -3.14
CA ALA A 346 -24.76 1.99 -3.10
C ALA A 346 -23.66 2.83 -2.41
N CYS A 347 -22.92 2.24 -1.45
CA CYS A 347 -21.80 2.89 -0.78
C CYS A 347 -20.64 3.27 -1.72
N MET A 348 -20.54 2.67 -2.90
CA MET A 348 -19.60 3.02 -3.96
C MET A 348 -20.31 3.73 -5.11
N LYS A 349 -21.43 3.18 -5.59
CA LYS A 349 -22.14 3.72 -6.77
C LYS A 349 -22.69 5.12 -6.57
N ASN A 350 -23.06 5.49 -5.34
CA ASN A 350 -23.63 6.81 -5.04
C ASN A 350 -22.57 7.86 -4.65
N ILE A 351 -21.29 7.50 -4.59
CA ILE A 351 -20.21 8.51 -4.52
C ILE A 351 -20.24 9.26 -5.86
N SER A 352 -20.43 10.56 -5.82
CA SER A 352 -20.36 11.36 -7.04
C SER A 352 -18.90 11.63 -7.43
N PRO A 353 -18.59 11.73 -8.74
CA PRO A 353 -17.27 12.17 -9.19
C PRO A 353 -16.85 13.52 -8.60
N GLU A 354 -17.82 14.43 -8.44
CA GLU A 354 -17.62 15.77 -7.85
C GLU A 354 -17.02 15.69 -6.44
N LEU A 355 -17.50 14.76 -5.61
CA LEU A 355 -16.99 14.59 -4.25
C LEU A 355 -15.51 14.16 -4.23
N ILE A 356 -15.08 13.34 -5.19
CA ILE A 356 -13.67 12.95 -5.33
C ILE A 356 -12.85 14.16 -5.80
N VAL A 357 -13.33 14.87 -6.83
CA VAL A 357 -12.64 16.05 -7.37
C VAL A 357 -12.51 17.15 -6.31
N GLU A 358 -13.57 17.44 -5.53
CA GLU A 358 -13.51 18.40 -4.40
C GLU A 358 -12.37 18.05 -3.42
N LYS A 359 -12.21 16.77 -3.06
CA LYS A 359 -11.12 16.34 -2.18
C LYS A 359 -9.75 16.51 -2.83
N VAL A 360 -9.64 16.26 -4.13
CA VAL A 360 -8.41 16.49 -4.90
C VAL A 360 -8.05 17.98 -4.89
N GLU A 361 -9.01 18.86 -5.20
CA GLU A 361 -8.81 20.32 -5.18
C GLU A 361 -8.35 20.80 -3.78
N ASN A 362 -8.98 20.28 -2.73
CA ASN A 362 -8.59 20.61 -1.36
C ASN A 362 -7.14 20.22 -1.04
N VAL A 363 -6.62 19.14 -1.63
CA VAL A 363 -5.22 18.74 -1.45
C VAL A 363 -4.30 19.60 -2.30
N LEU A 364 -4.64 19.84 -3.58
CA LEU A 364 -3.82 20.65 -4.51
C LEU A 364 -3.67 22.09 -4.04
N ASN A 365 -4.70 22.65 -3.39
CA ASN A 365 -4.73 24.02 -2.90
C ASN A 365 -4.12 24.22 -1.50
N ARG A 366 -3.72 23.15 -0.80
CA ARG A 366 -2.95 23.25 0.45
C ARG A 366 -1.54 23.75 0.14
N LYS A 367 -1.16 24.92 0.74
CA LYS A 367 0.18 25.49 0.66
C LYS A 367 1.16 24.71 1.53
#